data_7e1c08cd4c76f3bfeb313c189dfa2de2
#
_entry.id   7e1c08cd4c76f3bfeb313c189dfa2de2
#
_cell.length_a   1.000
_cell.length_b   1.000
_cell.length_c   1.000
_cell.angle_alpha   90.00
_cell.angle_beta   90.00
_cell.angle_gamma   90.00
#
_symmetry.space_group_name_H-M   'P 1'
#
loop_
_entity.id
_entity.type
_entity.pdbx_description
1 polymer ?
#
loop_
_entity_poly.entity_id
_entity_poly.type
_entity_poly.pdbx_seq_one_letter_code
_entity_poly.pdbx_strand_id
1 'polypeptide(L)'
;QLSIKKLNNYIYKKKSVLEKRYIIKICKIINSDPNLFLDKKQKEDKVGKLYFDYKESIKTIRKFKSYKVASIANSKRFPDLSGYFMKVKNKKSAFLKDLFDSKCSHYFVTGGKVKIHIETQNKKITKNLVNGDCIWISAFINHGFTGSGSLLKISDGQNISYLEKEDLTNTYNINGVLNRVR
;
A
#
# COMPACT_ATOMS: atom_id res chain seq x y z
N GLN A 1 -0.86 -16.65 -20.84
CA GLN A 1 -2.24 -16.25 -21.14
C GLN A 1 -3.21 -16.97 -20.23
N LEU A 2 -4.18 -16.25 -19.67
CA LEU A 2 -5.27 -16.86 -18.91
C LEU A 2 -6.28 -17.40 -19.94
N SER A 3 -6.46 -18.72 -20.00
CA SER A 3 -7.47 -19.25 -20.94
C SER A 3 -8.87 -18.91 -20.42
N ILE A 4 -9.80 -18.64 -21.34
CA ILE A 4 -11.23 -18.37 -21.02
C ILE A 4 -11.80 -19.47 -20.15
N LYS A 5 -11.42 -20.72 -20.39
CA LYS A 5 -11.82 -21.90 -19.59
C LYS A 5 -11.37 -21.82 -18.13
N LYS A 6 -10.15 -21.33 -17.87
CA LYS A 6 -9.66 -21.07 -16.50
C LYS A 6 -10.42 -19.93 -15.85
N LEU A 7 -10.67 -18.84 -16.57
CA LEU A 7 -11.40 -17.69 -16.06
C LEU A 7 -12.84 -18.09 -15.69
N ASN A 8 -13.55 -18.83 -16.52
CA ASN A 8 -14.89 -19.34 -16.24
C ASN A 8 -14.91 -20.27 -15.01
N ASN A 9 -13.88 -21.12 -14.82
CA ASN A 9 -13.77 -21.94 -13.63
C ASN A 9 -13.62 -21.11 -12.35
N TYR A 10 -12.91 -19.99 -12.39
CA TYR A 10 -12.79 -19.10 -11.23
C TYR A 10 -14.10 -18.34 -10.94
N ILE A 11 -14.80 -17.90 -11.96
CA ILE A 11 -16.05 -17.14 -11.81
C ILE A 11 -17.20 -18.06 -11.29
N TYR A 12 -17.33 -19.25 -11.84
CA TYR A 12 -18.50 -20.11 -11.57
C TYR A 12 -18.28 -21.16 -10.49
N LYS A 13 -17.05 -21.62 -10.24
CA LYS A 13 -16.80 -22.73 -9.30
C LYS A 13 -16.49 -22.30 -7.88
N LYS A 14 -16.62 -21.07 -7.47
CA LYS A 14 -16.51 -20.54 -6.07
C LYS A 14 -15.44 -21.16 -5.14
N LYS A 15 -14.67 -22.17 -5.59
CA LYS A 15 -13.74 -22.96 -4.78
C LYS A 15 -12.26 -22.68 -4.98
N SER A 16 -11.90 -21.85 -5.94
CA SER A 16 -10.49 -21.54 -6.23
C SER A 16 -10.19 -20.08 -5.96
N VAL A 17 -9.18 -19.82 -5.14
CA VAL A 17 -8.64 -18.49 -4.94
C VAL A 17 -7.84 -18.10 -6.16
N LEU A 18 -8.22 -16.98 -6.79
CA LEU A 18 -7.48 -16.46 -7.95
C LEU A 18 -6.06 -16.07 -7.51
N GLU A 19 -5.04 -16.59 -8.18
CA GLU A 19 -3.67 -16.24 -7.86
C GLU A 19 -3.43 -14.73 -8.06
N LYS A 20 -2.66 -14.12 -7.14
CA LYS A 20 -2.36 -12.68 -7.14
C LYS A 20 -1.94 -12.13 -8.51
N ARG A 21 -1.11 -12.89 -9.26
CA ARG A 21 -0.66 -12.49 -10.61
C ARG A 21 -1.80 -12.31 -11.61
N TYR A 22 -2.87 -13.09 -11.49
CA TYR A 22 -4.04 -12.98 -12.36
C TYR A 22 -4.95 -11.83 -11.94
N ILE A 23 -5.09 -11.60 -10.63
CA ILE A 23 -5.81 -10.43 -10.11
C ILE A 23 -5.18 -9.15 -10.65
N ILE A 24 -3.86 -9.02 -10.56
CA ILE A 24 -3.14 -7.84 -11.09
C ILE A 24 -3.39 -7.67 -12.60
N LYS A 25 -3.35 -8.75 -13.40
CA LYS A 25 -3.63 -8.68 -14.83
C LYS A 25 -5.08 -8.26 -15.15
N ILE A 26 -6.04 -8.79 -14.40
CA ILE A 26 -7.45 -8.42 -14.55
C ILE A 26 -7.64 -6.95 -14.19
N CYS A 27 -7.07 -6.51 -13.08
CA CYS A 27 -7.17 -5.12 -12.63
C CYS A 27 -6.59 -4.14 -13.66
N LYS A 28 -5.49 -4.50 -14.33
CA LYS A 28 -4.96 -3.71 -15.45
C LYS A 28 -5.95 -3.58 -16.60
N ILE A 29 -6.66 -4.69 -16.95
CA ILE A 29 -7.63 -4.69 -18.06
C ILE A 29 -8.86 -3.84 -17.73
N ILE A 30 -9.37 -3.93 -16.50
CA ILE A 30 -10.59 -3.21 -16.06
C ILE A 30 -10.28 -1.86 -15.42
N ASN A 31 -9.04 -1.39 -15.49
CA ASN A 31 -8.58 -0.14 -14.89
C ASN A 31 -8.95 0.01 -13.42
N SER A 32 -8.66 -0.99 -12.61
CA SER A 32 -9.00 -1.01 -11.18
C SER A 32 -7.77 -1.27 -10.30
N ASP A 33 -7.79 -0.78 -9.07
CA ASP A 33 -6.71 -1.05 -8.11
C ASP A 33 -6.74 -2.53 -7.67
N PRO A 34 -5.65 -3.30 -7.85
CA PRO A 34 -5.55 -4.66 -7.34
C PRO A 34 -5.80 -4.81 -5.84
N ASN A 35 -5.52 -3.78 -5.06
CA ASN A 35 -5.73 -3.80 -3.61
C ASN A 35 -7.20 -3.93 -3.24
N LEU A 36 -8.11 -3.38 -4.03
CA LEU A 36 -9.57 -3.54 -3.83
C LEU A 36 -10.01 -5.01 -3.84
N PHE A 37 -9.32 -5.86 -4.59
CA PHE A 37 -9.60 -7.28 -4.70
C PHE A 37 -8.77 -8.15 -3.75
N LEU A 38 -7.62 -7.64 -3.33
CA LEU A 38 -6.70 -8.38 -2.46
C LEU A 38 -6.99 -8.17 -0.98
N ASP A 39 -7.64 -7.08 -0.62
CA ASP A 39 -7.99 -6.81 0.77
C ASP A 39 -9.18 -7.67 1.20
N LYS A 40 -8.99 -8.33 2.35
CA LYS A 40 -10.11 -9.06 2.96
C LYS A 40 -11.21 -8.07 3.32
N LYS A 41 -12.42 -8.33 2.85
CA LYS A 41 -13.60 -7.54 3.22
C LYS A 41 -13.79 -7.59 4.74
N GLN A 42 -13.61 -6.46 5.39
CA GLN A 42 -13.94 -6.29 6.80
C GLN A 42 -15.45 -6.08 6.90
N LYS A 43 -16.07 -6.68 7.94
CA LYS A 43 -17.50 -6.49 8.21
C LYS A 43 -17.66 -5.23 9.05
N GLU A 44 -18.31 -4.23 8.48
CA GLU A 44 -18.69 -3.00 9.16
C GLU A 44 -20.15 -3.11 9.56
N ASP A 45 -20.49 -2.74 10.79
CA ASP A 45 -21.86 -2.77 11.26
C ASP A 45 -22.71 -1.62 10.65
N LYS A 46 -24.03 -1.70 10.81
CA LYS A 46 -24.96 -0.70 10.26
C LYS A 46 -24.79 0.69 10.88
N VAL A 47 -24.19 0.78 12.05
CA VAL A 47 -23.95 2.02 12.80
C VAL A 47 -22.61 2.67 12.40
N GLY A 48 -21.84 2.03 11.52
CA GLY A 48 -20.53 2.54 11.08
C GLY A 48 -19.39 2.19 12.04
N LYS A 49 -19.60 1.21 12.93
CA LYS A 49 -18.53 0.70 13.80
C LYS A 49 -17.82 -0.47 13.14
N LEU A 50 -16.53 -0.48 13.25
CA LEU A 50 -15.68 -1.58 12.82
C LEU A 50 -14.68 -1.87 13.93
N TYR A 51 -14.83 -3.05 14.54
CA TYR A 51 -13.84 -3.58 15.46
C TYR A 51 -13.01 -4.65 14.73
N PHE A 52 -11.72 -4.50 14.80
CA PHE A 52 -10.77 -5.39 14.13
C PHE A 52 -9.64 -5.70 15.10
N ASP A 53 -9.72 -6.86 15.73
CA ASP A 53 -8.80 -7.24 16.77
C ASP A 53 -7.41 -7.63 16.25
N TYR A 54 -6.47 -7.80 17.16
CA TYR A 54 -5.11 -8.21 16.84
C TYR A 54 -5.04 -9.55 16.11
N LYS A 55 -5.90 -10.52 16.47
CA LYS A 55 -5.93 -11.84 15.84
C LYS A 55 -6.40 -11.75 14.39
N GLU A 56 -7.35 -10.88 14.11
CA GLU A 56 -7.83 -10.61 12.77
C GLU A 56 -6.77 -9.86 11.95
N SER A 57 -6.12 -8.88 12.54
CA SER A 57 -5.02 -8.14 11.90
C SER A 57 -3.87 -9.09 11.50
N ILE A 58 -3.47 -10.00 12.37
CA ILE A 58 -2.43 -10.99 12.06
C ILE A 58 -2.81 -11.87 10.85
N LYS A 59 -4.08 -12.24 10.68
CA LYS A 59 -4.53 -13.03 9.52
C LYS A 59 -4.36 -12.30 8.19
N THR A 60 -4.22 -10.97 8.21
CA THR A 60 -4.00 -10.15 7.02
C THR A 60 -2.53 -9.95 6.68
N ILE A 61 -1.61 -10.51 7.46
CA ILE A 61 -0.17 -10.27 7.28
C ILE A 61 0.26 -10.64 5.86
N ARG A 62 0.85 -9.65 5.19
CA ARG A 62 1.57 -9.81 3.92
C ARG A 62 3.06 -9.66 4.18
N LYS A 63 3.83 -10.60 3.65
CA LYS A 63 5.29 -10.59 3.80
C LYS A 63 5.91 -10.09 2.49
N PHE A 64 6.66 -9.02 2.59
CA PHE A 64 7.53 -8.51 1.54
C PHE A 64 8.99 -8.78 1.90
N LYS A 65 9.91 -8.52 0.99
CA LYS A 65 11.34 -8.74 1.21
C LYS A 65 11.86 -8.01 2.46
N SER A 66 11.47 -6.76 2.64
CA SER A 66 11.94 -5.88 3.70
C SER A 66 10.90 -5.58 4.78
N TYR A 67 9.64 -5.91 4.53
CA TYR A 67 8.51 -5.52 5.36
C TYR A 67 7.55 -6.67 5.64
N LYS A 68 6.89 -6.59 6.79
CA LYS A 68 5.64 -7.29 7.03
C LYS A 68 4.57 -6.23 7.25
N VAL A 69 3.45 -6.37 6.56
CA VAL A 69 2.35 -5.41 6.62
C VAL A 69 1.07 -6.14 7.02
N ALA A 70 0.35 -5.58 7.99
CA ALA A 70 -0.94 -6.09 8.44
C ALA A 70 -1.96 -4.95 8.39
N SER A 71 -3.19 -5.24 7.94
CA SER A 71 -4.25 -4.24 7.91
C SER A 71 -4.71 -3.90 9.33
N ILE A 72 -5.09 -2.65 9.54
CA ILE A 72 -5.91 -2.23 10.68
C ILE A 72 -7.39 -2.15 10.26
N ALA A 73 -8.27 -1.69 11.13
CA ALA A 73 -9.66 -1.43 10.78
C ALA A 73 -9.74 -0.35 9.68
N ASN A 74 -10.30 -0.71 8.52
CA ASN A 74 -10.48 0.20 7.39
C ASN A 74 -11.96 0.21 7.00
N SER A 75 -12.61 1.37 7.07
CA SER A 75 -14.00 1.53 6.73
C SER A 75 -14.20 1.56 5.21
N LYS A 76 -15.27 0.92 4.76
CA LYS A 76 -15.70 1.01 3.36
C LYS A 76 -16.37 2.33 3.01
N ARG A 77 -16.83 3.06 4.05
CA ARG A 77 -17.45 4.38 3.87
C ARG A 77 -16.40 5.45 3.55
N PHE A 78 -15.15 5.18 3.94
CA PHE A 78 -14.00 6.06 3.68
C PHE A 78 -12.94 5.27 2.91
N PRO A 79 -13.20 4.91 1.63
CA PRO A 79 -12.29 4.07 0.84
C PRO A 79 -10.94 4.77 0.57
N ASP A 80 -10.93 6.08 0.66
CA ASP A 80 -9.73 6.89 0.47
C ASP A 80 -8.79 6.87 1.67
N LEU A 81 -9.32 6.56 2.85
CA LEU A 81 -8.53 6.39 4.06
C LEU A 81 -8.18 4.91 4.28
N SER A 82 -6.91 4.60 4.40
CA SER A 82 -6.45 3.24 4.69
C SER A 82 -5.31 3.22 5.69
N GLY A 83 -5.29 2.21 6.55
CA GLY A 83 -4.29 2.07 7.58
C GLY A 83 -3.67 0.67 7.65
N TYR A 84 -2.39 0.63 8.02
CA TYR A 84 -1.62 -0.60 8.12
C TYR A 84 -0.60 -0.53 9.24
N PHE A 85 -0.43 -1.64 9.98
CA PHE A 85 0.78 -1.87 10.75
C PHE A 85 1.87 -2.39 9.84
N MET A 86 3.05 -1.81 9.94
CA MET A 86 4.21 -2.23 9.16
C MET A 86 5.39 -2.54 10.07
N LYS A 87 5.98 -3.73 9.92
CA LYS A 87 7.22 -4.12 10.61
C LYS A 87 8.37 -4.11 9.61
N VAL A 88 9.35 -3.26 9.87
CA VAL A 88 10.60 -3.19 9.11
C VAL A 88 11.57 -4.23 9.65
N LYS A 89 12.16 -5.03 8.75
CA LYS A 89 13.16 -6.05 9.08
C LYS A 89 14.34 -6.01 8.10
N ASN A 90 14.69 -4.85 7.64
CA ASN A 90 15.77 -4.68 6.70
C ASN A 90 17.01 -4.12 7.40
N LYS A 91 17.98 -4.99 7.64
CA LYS A 91 19.28 -4.61 8.22
C LYS A 91 20.28 -4.07 7.18
N LYS A 92 19.99 -4.17 5.90
CA LYS A 92 20.89 -3.72 4.83
C LYS A 92 20.78 -2.21 4.69
N SER A 93 21.92 -1.55 4.56
CA SER A 93 22.02 -0.11 4.31
C SER A 93 21.65 0.31 2.89
N ALA A 94 21.33 -0.63 2.02
CA ALA A 94 20.98 -0.34 0.64
C ALA A 94 19.63 0.36 0.55
N PHE A 95 19.58 1.45 -0.19
CA PHE A 95 18.35 2.14 -0.54
C PHE A 95 17.45 1.22 -1.35
N LEU A 96 16.31 0.89 -0.77
CA LEU A 96 15.31 0.07 -1.42
C LEU A 96 14.16 0.98 -1.85
N LYS A 97 13.95 1.11 -3.15
CA LYS A 97 12.79 1.77 -3.75
C LYS A 97 11.56 0.83 -3.65
N ASP A 98 11.27 0.37 -2.43
CA ASP A 98 10.29 -0.71 -2.25
C ASP A 98 8.87 -0.18 -2.07
N LEU A 99 8.74 1.09 -1.71
CA LEU A 99 7.46 1.72 -1.44
C LEU A 99 7.23 2.87 -2.42
N PHE A 100 6.08 2.77 -3.05
CA PHE A 100 5.58 3.78 -3.94
C PHE A 100 4.06 3.78 -3.80
N ASP A 101 3.53 4.85 -3.24
CA ASP A 101 2.12 4.97 -2.96
C ASP A 101 1.45 5.93 -3.95
N SER A 102 0.27 5.59 -4.43
CA SER A 102 -0.59 6.50 -5.18
C SER A 102 -1.34 7.49 -4.30
N LYS A 103 -1.20 7.36 -2.98
CA LYS A 103 -1.81 8.21 -1.95
C LYS A 103 -0.74 8.89 -1.13
N CYS A 104 -1.08 10.02 -0.53
CA CYS A 104 -0.28 10.59 0.55
C CYS A 104 -0.23 9.62 1.73
N SER A 105 0.90 9.53 2.40
CA SER A 105 1.09 8.58 3.49
C SER A 105 1.74 9.22 4.69
N HIS A 106 1.15 9.02 5.85
CA HIS A 106 1.73 9.30 7.15
C HIS A 106 2.32 8.03 7.72
N TYR A 107 3.55 8.08 8.18
CA TYR A 107 4.21 6.98 8.87
C TYR A 107 4.55 7.44 10.28
N PHE A 108 4.01 6.75 11.26
CA PHE A 108 4.24 6.99 12.67
C PHE A 108 5.06 5.84 13.25
N VAL A 109 6.21 6.12 13.84
CA VAL A 109 7.08 5.11 14.44
C VAL A 109 6.52 4.70 15.78
N THR A 110 6.06 3.46 15.91
CA THR A 110 5.46 2.89 17.11
C THR A 110 6.44 2.06 17.95
N GLY A 111 7.65 1.88 17.46
CA GLY A 111 8.69 1.17 18.20
C GLY A 111 9.94 0.89 17.40
N GLY A 112 11.06 0.78 18.10
CA GLY A 112 12.36 0.51 17.52
C GLY A 112 13.02 1.74 16.89
N LYS A 113 13.98 1.49 16.00
CA LYS A 113 14.72 2.51 15.25
C LYS A 113 14.67 2.17 13.76
N VAL A 114 14.24 3.10 12.96
CA VAL A 114 14.20 2.96 11.51
C VAL A 114 14.88 4.14 10.84
N LYS A 115 15.36 3.91 9.63
CA LYS A 115 15.92 4.95 8.80
C LYS A 115 15.07 5.02 7.54
N ILE A 116 14.51 6.20 7.26
CA ILE A 116 13.81 6.43 6.00
C ILE A 116 14.77 6.91 4.92
N HIS A 117 14.54 6.44 3.71
CA HIS A 117 15.23 6.85 2.50
C HIS A 117 14.18 7.35 1.51
N ILE A 118 14.33 8.58 1.06
CA ILE A 118 13.44 9.22 0.11
C ILE A 118 14.27 9.60 -1.12
N GLU A 119 13.77 9.31 -2.30
CA GLU A 119 14.39 9.71 -3.57
C GLU A 119 13.41 10.57 -4.36
N THR A 120 13.82 11.79 -4.59
CA THR A 120 13.21 12.70 -5.56
C THR A 120 14.09 12.79 -6.81
N GLN A 121 13.62 13.44 -7.87
CA GLN A 121 14.36 13.56 -9.14
C GLN A 121 15.80 14.09 -8.94
N ASN A 122 15.99 14.99 -7.99
CA ASN A 122 17.27 15.72 -7.82
C ASN A 122 17.96 15.47 -6.48
N LYS A 123 17.36 14.69 -5.57
CA LYS A 123 17.87 14.57 -4.20
C LYS A 123 17.53 13.23 -3.55
N LYS A 124 18.55 12.68 -2.88
CA LYS A 124 18.38 11.54 -1.96
C LYS A 124 18.46 12.04 -0.53
N ILE A 125 17.42 11.78 0.22
CA ILE A 125 17.29 12.18 1.63
C ILE A 125 17.27 10.91 2.48
N THR A 126 18.04 10.92 3.54
CA THR A 126 18.02 9.85 4.54
C THR A 126 17.88 10.48 5.92
N LYS A 127 16.92 9.98 6.72
CA LYS A 127 16.70 10.45 8.08
C LYS A 127 16.50 9.28 9.04
N ASN A 128 17.13 9.35 10.21
CA ASN A 128 16.85 8.43 11.30
C ASN A 128 15.55 8.81 11.98
N LEU A 129 14.73 7.83 12.31
CA LEU A 129 13.47 7.99 13.01
C LEU A 129 13.47 7.05 14.22
N VAL A 130 12.99 7.54 15.33
CA VAL A 130 12.83 6.81 16.59
C VAL A 130 11.37 6.74 17.00
N ASN A 131 11.06 5.99 18.04
CA ASN A 131 9.70 5.88 18.56
C ASN A 131 9.09 7.26 18.86
N GLY A 132 7.87 7.49 18.37
CA GLY A 132 7.17 8.76 18.46
C GLY A 132 7.35 9.70 17.27
N ASP A 133 8.36 9.49 16.42
CA ASP A 133 8.53 10.30 15.22
C ASP A 133 7.45 10.00 14.19
N CYS A 134 7.06 11.06 13.48
CA CYS A 134 6.12 10.97 12.35
C CYS A 134 6.72 11.60 11.10
N ILE A 135 6.41 11.04 9.95
CA ILE A 135 6.75 11.60 8.66
C ILE A 135 5.57 11.51 7.70
N TRP A 136 5.33 12.58 6.96
CA TRP A 136 4.40 12.61 5.85
C TRP A 136 5.14 12.53 4.52
N ILE A 137 4.63 11.74 3.60
CA ILE A 137 5.18 11.55 2.25
C ILE A 137 4.06 11.75 1.25
N SER A 138 4.32 12.63 0.29
CA SER A 138 3.40 12.88 -0.82
C SER A 138 3.24 11.65 -1.71
N ALA A 139 2.11 11.59 -2.42
CA ALA A 139 1.88 10.58 -3.45
C ALA A 139 3.03 10.55 -4.46
N PHE A 140 3.30 9.37 -5.03
CA PHE A 140 4.30 9.12 -6.08
C PHE A 140 5.77 9.38 -5.71
N ILE A 141 6.08 9.59 -4.45
CA ILE A 141 7.46 9.71 -3.97
C ILE A 141 8.02 8.31 -3.67
N ASN A 142 9.11 7.96 -4.35
CA ASN A 142 9.84 6.73 -4.05
C ASN A 142 10.49 6.83 -2.68
N HIS A 143 10.21 5.86 -1.83
CA HIS A 143 10.80 5.80 -0.50
C HIS A 143 10.98 4.37 -0.02
N GLY A 144 11.67 4.21 1.08
CA GLY A 144 11.88 2.92 1.74
C GLY A 144 12.40 3.08 3.15
N PHE A 145 12.31 2.00 3.92
CA PHE A 145 12.80 1.97 5.30
C PHE A 145 13.85 0.89 5.49
N THR A 146 14.87 1.19 6.28
CA THR A 146 15.86 0.23 6.75
C THR A 146 15.91 0.25 8.28
N GLY A 147 16.54 -0.76 8.88
CA GLY A 147 16.63 -0.91 10.34
C GLY A 147 15.68 -1.95 10.88
N SER A 148 15.30 -1.80 12.14
CA SER A 148 14.38 -2.69 12.83
C SER A 148 13.42 -1.88 13.69
N GLY A 149 12.15 -1.88 13.29
CA GLY A 149 11.12 -1.12 14.00
C GLY A 149 9.72 -1.42 13.49
N SER A 150 8.75 -0.80 14.15
CA SER A 150 7.34 -0.89 13.84
C SER A 150 6.80 0.49 13.50
N LEU A 151 5.95 0.55 12.50
CA LEU A 151 5.33 1.77 11.99
C LEU A 151 3.82 1.57 11.91
N LEU A 152 3.07 2.61 12.19
CA LEU A 152 1.70 2.76 11.74
C LEU A 152 1.72 3.61 10.48
N LYS A 153 1.20 3.07 9.39
CA LYS A 153 1.00 3.78 8.13
C LYS A 153 -0.47 4.14 7.99
N ILE A 154 -0.75 5.40 7.73
CA ILE A 154 -2.08 5.89 7.35
C ILE A 154 -1.93 6.56 5.99
N SER A 155 -2.74 6.14 5.02
CA SER A 155 -2.74 6.71 3.68
C SER A 155 -4.09 7.35 3.40
N ASP A 156 -4.05 8.53 2.82
CA ASP A 156 -5.22 9.34 2.46
C ASP A 156 -5.11 9.82 1.02
N GLY A 157 -6.26 9.99 0.36
CA GLY A 157 -6.38 10.46 -1.01
C GLY A 157 -7.01 9.42 -1.95
N GLN A 158 -7.42 9.89 -3.12
CA GLN A 158 -8.04 9.05 -4.13
C GLN A 158 -7.10 7.97 -4.63
N ASN A 159 -7.65 6.78 -4.86
CA ASN A 159 -6.92 5.72 -5.55
C ASN A 159 -6.81 6.08 -7.03
N ILE A 160 -5.62 6.47 -7.43
CA ILE A 160 -5.31 6.62 -8.85
C ILE A 160 -5.14 5.21 -9.42
N SER A 161 -5.86 4.90 -10.47
CA SER A 161 -5.74 3.62 -11.16
C SER A 161 -4.34 3.42 -11.74
N TYR A 162 -4.00 2.16 -12.01
CA TYR A 162 -2.68 1.87 -12.58
C TYR A 162 -2.49 2.51 -13.97
N LEU A 163 -3.54 2.60 -14.79
CA LEU A 163 -3.48 3.23 -16.11
C LEU A 163 -3.36 4.74 -16.00
N GLU A 164 -4.15 5.39 -15.14
CA GLU A 164 -3.98 6.81 -14.85
C GLU A 164 -2.56 7.13 -14.36
N LYS A 165 -1.98 6.23 -13.55
CA LYS A 165 -0.59 6.37 -13.13
C LYS A 165 0.38 6.25 -14.31
N GLU A 166 0.20 5.27 -15.21
CA GLU A 166 1.03 5.14 -16.42
C GLU A 166 0.87 6.36 -17.32
N ASP A 167 -0.35 6.83 -17.55
CA ASP A 167 -0.62 8.03 -18.35
C ASP A 167 0.00 9.28 -17.73
N LEU A 168 -0.16 9.45 -16.42
CA LEU A 168 0.42 10.57 -15.69
C LEU A 168 1.96 10.53 -15.70
N THR A 169 2.57 9.35 -15.62
CA THR A 169 4.04 9.20 -15.66
C THR A 169 4.60 9.35 -17.06
N ASN A 170 3.86 8.97 -18.08
CA ASN A 170 4.29 9.05 -19.48
C ASN A 170 4.01 10.41 -20.12
N THR A 171 2.92 11.08 -19.70
CA THR A 171 2.44 12.31 -20.35
C THR A 171 2.85 13.57 -19.61
N TYR A 172 3.08 13.49 -18.29
CA TYR A 172 3.36 14.65 -17.46
C TYR A 172 4.63 14.46 -16.62
N ASN A 173 5.39 15.53 -16.50
CA ASN A 173 6.42 15.63 -15.49
C ASN A 173 5.80 15.37 -14.10
N ILE A 174 6.44 14.51 -13.29
CA ILE A 174 5.99 14.15 -11.94
C ILE A 174 5.59 15.38 -11.10
N ASN A 175 6.29 16.50 -11.26
CA ASN A 175 5.95 17.77 -10.60
C ASN A 175 4.59 18.33 -11.03
N GLY A 176 4.21 18.15 -12.29
CA GLY A 176 2.89 18.56 -12.80
C GLY A 176 1.75 17.71 -12.21
N VAL A 177 2.01 16.42 -12.00
CA VAL A 177 1.05 15.50 -11.35
C VAL A 177 0.87 15.87 -9.87
N LEU A 178 1.97 16.09 -9.15
CA LEU A 178 1.96 16.49 -7.74
C LEU A 178 1.23 17.81 -7.51
N ASN A 179 1.29 18.76 -8.45
CA ASN A 179 0.58 20.03 -8.36
C ASN A 179 -0.92 19.92 -8.65
N ARG A 180 -1.39 18.86 -9.29
CA ARG A 180 -2.82 18.63 -9.58
C ARG A 180 -3.52 17.80 -8.49
N VAL A 181 -2.78 17.04 -7.71
CA VAL A 181 -3.30 16.17 -6.62
C VAL A 181 -3.25 16.90 -5.27
N ARG A 182 -2.75 18.14 -5.24
CA ARG A 182 -2.85 19.08 -4.13
C ARG A 182 -4.13 19.90 -4.28
#